data_1cd9562206e5c6b68d00d960eefb5ed4
#
_entry.id   1cd9562206e5c6b68d00d960eefb5ed4
#
_cell.length_a   1.000
_cell.length_b   1.000
_cell.length_c   1.000
_cell.angle_alpha   90.00
_cell.angle_beta   90.00
_cell.angle_gamma   90.00
#
_symmetry.space_group_name_H-M   'P 1'
#
loop_
_entity.id
_entity.type
_entity.pdbx_description
1 polymer ?
#
loop_
_entity_poly.entity_id
_entity_poly.type
_entity_poly.pdbx_seq_one_letter_code
_entity_poly.pdbx_strand_id
1 'polypeptide(L)'
;MKLLIRKDKELYLSLYSITGIYPHDISYYRVALMHKSALRRNENGRLVNNERLEFLGDAILDAIVGDIVYRHFPGKREGFLTNTRSKIVQRDTLNRLASEMGIIKLVTTNGKMSSSHNSYMGGNAFEALVGALYLDRGYEACRKFMEKRILGELINIDKVAYKEVNFKSKLLEWSQKNRIRLDFKMLSESKDRQGSPQFRFVVMLEGVEGCEGSGFSKKESQQIAAKLTLQKLRKDSMFLDSVFAAKTSRTKMEEEPAALVPDTEQPQDFIITHTDTAEGDEPLQVFTDEHLSARHHDDLTADMPDNSREAIIAAAEQSAYSSNGNN
;
A
#
# COMPACT_ATOMS: atom_id res chain seq x y z
N MET A 1 46.05 -8.01 11.39
CA MET A 1 44.89 -8.92 11.36
C MET A 1 44.32 -8.99 12.77
N LYS A 2 43.21 -8.24 13.11
CA LYS A 2 42.59 -8.32 14.43
C LYS A 2 42.03 -9.73 14.60
N LEU A 3 42.45 -10.44 15.66
CA LEU A 3 41.84 -11.70 16.07
C LEU A 3 40.31 -11.46 16.25
N LEU A 4 39.53 -12.08 15.37
CA LEU A 4 38.07 -12.06 15.45
C LEU A 4 37.67 -12.68 16.80
N ILE A 5 37.00 -11.91 17.64
CA ILE A 5 36.41 -12.42 18.86
C ILE A 5 35.43 -13.54 18.47
N ARG A 6 35.37 -14.63 19.26
CA ARG A 6 34.57 -15.84 18.94
C ARG A 6 33.12 -15.51 18.49
N LYS A 7 32.49 -14.54 19.14
CA LYS A 7 31.14 -14.06 18.79
C LYS A 7 31.07 -13.41 17.40
N ASP A 8 32.12 -12.73 16.97
CA ASP A 8 32.17 -12.14 15.63
C ASP A 8 32.29 -13.22 14.56
N LYS A 9 33.08 -14.26 14.82
CA LYS A 9 33.23 -15.40 13.91
C LYS A 9 31.89 -16.11 13.67
N GLU A 10 31.11 -16.33 14.73
CA GLU A 10 29.77 -16.93 14.62
C GLU A 10 28.82 -16.07 13.79
N LEU A 11 28.82 -14.74 14.03
CA LEU A 11 27.98 -13.81 13.25
C LEU A 11 28.43 -13.76 11.77
N TYR A 12 29.73 -13.73 11.48
CA TYR A 12 30.23 -13.79 10.10
C TYR A 12 29.74 -15.04 9.36
N LEU A 13 29.83 -16.21 9.99
CA LEU A 13 29.39 -17.48 9.41
C LEU A 13 27.87 -17.50 9.19
N SER A 14 27.11 -16.99 10.16
CA SER A 14 25.65 -16.90 10.04
C SER A 14 25.23 -15.97 8.91
N LEU A 15 25.85 -14.80 8.79
CA LEU A 15 25.59 -13.85 7.72
C LEU A 15 25.96 -14.41 6.34
N TYR A 16 27.10 -15.11 6.25
CA TYR A 16 27.47 -15.82 5.02
C TYR A 16 26.47 -16.92 4.65
N SER A 17 26.04 -17.72 5.62
CA SER A 17 25.01 -18.74 5.41
C SER A 17 23.69 -18.13 4.90
N ILE A 18 23.31 -16.96 5.40
CA ILE A 18 22.09 -16.24 5.02
C ILE A 18 22.23 -15.60 3.64
N THR A 19 23.27 -14.80 3.45
CA THR A 19 23.40 -13.94 2.25
C THR A 19 24.21 -14.56 1.11
N GLY A 20 25.03 -15.56 1.41
CA GLY A 20 26.05 -16.08 0.49
C GLY A 20 27.25 -15.14 0.30
N ILE A 21 27.36 -14.07 1.10
CA ILE A 21 28.36 -13.00 0.96
C ILE A 21 29.02 -12.75 2.32
N TYR A 22 30.36 -12.72 2.33
CA TYR A 22 31.07 -12.34 3.55
C TYR A 22 31.03 -10.83 3.76
N PRO A 23 30.66 -10.36 4.97
CA PRO A 23 30.76 -8.95 5.33
C PRO A 23 32.19 -8.42 5.24
N HIS A 24 32.36 -7.19 4.73
CA HIS A 24 33.60 -6.42 4.90
C HIS A 24 33.60 -5.72 6.26
N ASP A 25 32.52 -4.98 6.55
CA ASP A 25 32.33 -4.32 7.82
C ASP A 25 31.09 -4.89 8.54
N ILE A 26 31.37 -5.69 9.56
CA ILE A 26 30.32 -6.34 10.37
C ILE A 26 29.51 -5.34 11.22
N SER A 27 29.97 -4.11 11.37
CA SER A 27 29.30 -3.11 12.18
C SER A 27 27.91 -2.77 11.63
N TYR A 28 27.75 -2.68 10.33
CA TYR A 28 26.44 -2.46 9.68
C TYR A 28 25.45 -3.56 10.02
N TYR A 29 25.89 -4.80 9.99
CA TYR A 29 25.03 -5.97 10.26
C TYR A 29 24.64 -6.08 11.74
N ARG A 30 25.54 -5.68 12.65
CA ARG A 30 25.19 -5.59 14.08
C ARG A 30 24.09 -4.57 14.31
N VAL A 31 24.14 -3.43 13.63
CA VAL A 31 23.07 -2.42 13.73
C VAL A 31 21.80 -2.93 13.08
N ALA A 32 21.86 -3.58 11.93
CA ALA A 32 20.70 -4.15 11.25
C ALA A 32 19.93 -5.18 12.10
N LEU A 33 20.67 -5.95 12.90
CA LEU A 33 20.12 -6.96 13.80
C LEU A 33 19.73 -6.40 15.20
N MET A 34 19.78 -5.09 15.40
CA MET A 34 19.46 -4.45 16.66
C MET A 34 18.06 -3.84 16.60
N HIS A 35 17.08 -4.55 17.17
CA HIS A 35 15.71 -4.05 17.24
C HIS A 35 15.63 -2.80 18.15
N LYS A 36 14.71 -1.89 17.86
CA LYS A 36 14.51 -0.65 18.64
C LYS A 36 14.31 -0.87 20.15
N SER A 37 13.76 -2.01 20.54
CA SER A 37 13.60 -2.36 21.96
C SER A 37 14.93 -2.64 22.68
N ALA A 38 16.03 -2.85 21.97
CA ALA A 38 17.33 -3.13 22.60
C ALA A 38 17.91 -1.94 23.36
N LEU A 39 17.40 -0.71 23.13
CA LEU A 39 17.74 0.54 23.83
C LEU A 39 19.25 0.80 23.98
N ARG A 40 20.06 0.37 23.01
CA ARG A 40 21.50 0.59 23.03
C ARG A 40 21.85 2.01 22.58
N ARG A 41 22.89 2.58 23.22
CA ARG A 41 23.44 3.89 22.87
C ARG A 41 24.86 3.73 22.33
N ASN A 42 25.22 4.57 21.36
CA ASN A 42 26.60 4.69 20.89
C ASN A 42 27.46 5.53 21.89
N GLU A 43 28.73 5.67 21.55
CA GLU A 43 29.68 6.47 22.35
C GLU A 43 29.23 7.93 22.56
N ASN A 44 28.46 8.46 21.61
CA ASN A 44 27.89 9.82 21.64
C ASN A 44 26.51 9.87 22.34
N GLY A 45 26.10 8.83 23.07
CA GLY A 45 24.83 8.77 23.81
C GLY A 45 23.58 8.65 22.94
N ARG A 46 23.68 8.56 21.62
CA ARG A 46 22.53 8.43 20.70
C ARG A 46 22.04 7.00 20.66
N LEU A 47 20.71 6.82 20.63
CA LEU A 47 20.09 5.51 20.45
C LEU A 47 20.49 4.94 19.07
N VAL A 48 20.91 3.69 19.07
CA VAL A 48 21.27 2.93 17.87
C VAL A 48 20.30 1.76 17.75
N ASN A 49 19.64 1.68 16.61
CA ASN A 49 18.73 0.62 16.24
C ASN A 49 18.73 0.44 14.72
N ASN A 50 17.92 -0.49 14.22
CA ASN A 50 17.87 -0.84 12.82
C ASN A 50 16.97 0.06 11.95
N GLU A 51 16.18 0.99 12.51
CA GLU A 51 15.17 1.76 11.76
C GLU A 51 15.72 2.53 10.54
N ARG A 52 16.93 3.10 10.67
CA ARG A 52 17.54 3.80 9.53
C ARG A 52 18.00 2.87 8.41
N LEU A 53 18.47 1.67 8.76
CA LEU A 53 18.85 0.64 7.80
C LEU A 53 17.63 -0.03 7.19
N GLU A 54 16.55 -0.21 7.95
CA GLU A 54 15.23 -0.63 7.49
C GLU A 54 14.72 0.32 6.40
N PHE A 55 14.69 1.63 6.66
CA PHE A 55 14.28 2.64 5.68
C PHE A 55 15.10 2.57 4.38
N LEU A 56 16.43 2.47 4.49
CA LEU A 56 17.29 2.36 3.32
C LEU A 56 17.07 1.03 2.58
N GLY A 57 16.98 -0.06 3.35
CA GLY A 57 16.83 -1.40 2.80
C GLY A 57 15.51 -1.61 2.08
N ASP A 58 14.41 -1.05 2.57
CA ASP A 58 13.10 -1.05 1.90
C ASP A 58 13.20 -0.43 0.50
N ALA A 59 13.80 0.76 0.38
CA ALA A 59 13.98 1.43 -0.91
C ALA A 59 14.84 0.62 -1.89
N ILE A 60 15.95 0.03 -1.42
CA ILE A 60 16.84 -0.81 -2.22
C ILE A 60 16.14 -2.11 -2.64
N LEU A 61 15.39 -2.72 -1.73
CA LEU A 61 14.62 -3.94 -1.97
C LEU A 61 13.56 -3.71 -3.05
N ASP A 62 12.79 -2.62 -2.95
CA ASP A 62 11.77 -2.23 -3.93
C ASP A 62 12.38 -2.02 -5.32
N ALA A 63 13.52 -1.33 -5.41
CA ALA A 63 14.22 -1.10 -6.68
C ALA A 63 14.70 -2.42 -7.32
N ILE A 64 15.32 -3.31 -6.54
CA ILE A 64 15.83 -4.59 -7.02
C ILE A 64 14.71 -5.50 -7.47
N VAL A 65 13.65 -5.65 -6.64
CA VAL A 65 12.52 -6.51 -6.99
C VAL A 65 11.76 -5.94 -8.18
N GLY A 66 11.66 -4.61 -8.29
CA GLY A 66 11.10 -3.94 -9.47
C GLY A 66 11.86 -4.29 -10.76
N ASP A 67 13.18 -4.19 -10.76
CA ASP A 67 14.03 -4.56 -11.91
C ASP A 67 13.87 -6.04 -12.27
N ILE A 68 13.91 -6.93 -11.29
CA ILE A 68 13.77 -8.37 -11.50
C ILE A 68 12.40 -8.71 -12.09
N VAL A 69 11.31 -8.17 -11.53
CA VAL A 69 9.94 -8.40 -12.01
C VAL A 69 9.76 -7.85 -13.42
N TYR A 70 10.30 -6.66 -13.71
CA TYR A 70 10.25 -6.05 -15.04
C TYR A 70 10.91 -6.95 -16.10
N ARG A 71 12.11 -7.47 -15.81
CA ARG A 71 12.83 -8.36 -16.73
C ARG A 71 12.22 -9.74 -16.85
N HIS A 72 11.66 -10.27 -15.76
CA HIS A 72 11.07 -11.61 -15.74
C HIS A 72 9.76 -11.71 -16.50
N PHE A 73 8.99 -10.62 -16.57
CA PHE A 73 7.68 -10.58 -17.23
C PHE A 73 7.63 -9.60 -18.41
N PRO A 74 8.35 -9.85 -19.50
CA PRO A 74 8.33 -8.98 -20.68
C PRO A 74 6.89 -8.91 -21.24
N GLY A 75 6.45 -7.70 -21.60
CA GLY A 75 5.12 -7.47 -22.19
C GLY A 75 3.95 -7.43 -21.21
N LYS A 76 4.16 -7.60 -19.91
CA LYS A 76 3.11 -7.36 -18.90
C LYS A 76 2.94 -5.87 -18.63
N ARG A 77 1.68 -5.47 -18.36
CA ARG A 77 1.33 -4.08 -18.05
C ARG A 77 1.80 -3.68 -16.66
N GLU A 78 1.98 -2.38 -16.44
CA GLU A 78 2.43 -1.76 -15.19
C GLU A 78 1.69 -2.31 -13.95
N GLY A 79 0.36 -2.36 -13.96
CA GLY A 79 -0.42 -2.85 -12.81
C GLY A 79 -0.12 -4.30 -12.42
N PHE A 80 0.23 -5.18 -13.38
CA PHE A 80 0.68 -6.54 -13.09
C PHE A 80 2.05 -6.54 -12.40
N LEU A 81 2.99 -5.73 -12.91
CA LEU A 81 4.34 -5.63 -12.37
C LEU A 81 4.32 -5.06 -10.95
N THR A 82 3.59 -3.98 -10.73
CA THR A 82 3.40 -3.36 -9.41
C THR A 82 2.75 -4.31 -8.40
N ASN A 83 1.70 -5.04 -8.79
CA ASN A 83 1.06 -6.03 -7.92
C ASN A 83 2.01 -7.19 -7.58
N THR A 84 2.80 -7.67 -8.55
CA THR A 84 3.77 -8.75 -8.34
C THR A 84 4.88 -8.30 -7.39
N ARG A 85 5.47 -7.13 -7.62
CA ARG A 85 6.46 -6.53 -6.71
C ARG A 85 5.90 -6.45 -5.30
N SER A 86 4.73 -5.81 -5.12
CA SER A 86 4.09 -5.62 -3.81
C SER A 86 3.86 -6.95 -3.07
N LYS A 87 3.53 -8.03 -3.77
CA LYS A 87 3.39 -9.37 -3.15
C LYS A 87 4.71 -9.96 -2.68
N ILE A 88 5.81 -9.67 -3.36
CA ILE A 88 7.14 -10.16 -3.00
C ILE A 88 7.65 -9.39 -1.78
N VAL A 89 7.52 -8.06 -1.78
CA VAL A 89 8.04 -7.21 -0.71
C VAL A 89 7.04 -6.96 0.44
N GLN A 90 5.84 -7.54 0.37
CA GLN A 90 4.87 -7.37 1.47
C GLN A 90 5.41 -7.96 2.78
N ARG A 91 5.03 -7.32 3.87
CA ARG A 91 5.49 -7.63 5.23
C ARG A 91 5.40 -9.12 5.61
N ASP A 92 4.30 -9.78 5.27
CA ASP A 92 4.12 -11.21 5.58
C ASP A 92 5.13 -12.09 4.85
N THR A 93 5.45 -11.76 3.59
CA THR A 93 6.47 -12.46 2.81
C THR A 93 7.85 -12.26 3.43
N LEU A 94 8.22 -11.02 3.78
CA LEU A 94 9.51 -10.71 4.38
C LEU A 94 9.67 -11.33 5.77
N ASN A 95 8.61 -11.34 6.58
CA ASN A 95 8.60 -12.03 7.89
C ASN A 95 8.84 -13.53 7.75
N ARG A 96 8.18 -14.17 6.78
CA ARG A 96 8.37 -15.59 6.50
C ARG A 96 9.80 -15.87 6.05
N LEU A 97 10.35 -15.08 5.14
CA LEU A 97 11.73 -15.20 4.69
C LEU A 97 12.73 -15.02 5.84
N ALA A 98 12.54 -14.01 6.68
CA ALA A 98 13.38 -13.78 7.86
C ALA A 98 13.37 -14.97 8.82
N SER A 99 12.21 -15.62 8.97
CA SER A 99 12.06 -16.83 9.80
C SER A 99 12.77 -18.04 9.18
N GLU A 100 12.49 -18.33 7.89
CA GLU A 100 13.07 -19.46 7.15
C GLU A 100 14.59 -19.37 7.06
N MET A 101 15.13 -18.17 6.87
CA MET A 101 16.57 -17.90 6.81
C MET A 101 17.25 -17.84 8.18
N GLY A 102 16.48 -17.86 9.27
CA GLY A 102 17.03 -17.78 10.62
C GLY A 102 17.47 -16.38 11.07
N ILE A 103 17.12 -15.31 10.32
CA ILE A 103 17.46 -13.92 10.65
C ILE A 103 16.90 -13.53 12.03
N ILE A 104 15.68 -13.97 12.34
CA ILE A 104 15.00 -13.67 13.62
C ILE A 104 15.82 -14.12 14.82
N LYS A 105 16.55 -15.25 14.70
CA LYS A 105 17.40 -15.79 15.77
C LYS A 105 18.63 -14.91 16.08
N LEU A 106 19.02 -14.07 15.14
CA LEU A 106 20.14 -13.16 15.27
C LEU A 106 19.74 -11.79 15.81
N VAL A 107 18.44 -11.47 15.80
CA VAL A 107 17.95 -10.16 16.24
C VAL A 107 18.10 -10.00 17.75
N THR A 108 18.74 -8.90 18.14
CA THR A 108 18.89 -8.51 19.55
C THR A 108 17.69 -7.69 19.99
N THR A 109 17.03 -8.11 21.08
CA THR A 109 15.90 -7.43 21.71
C THR A 109 16.13 -7.26 23.20
N ASN A 110 15.37 -6.41 23.86
CA ASN A 110 15.40 -6.25 25.31
C ASN A 110 14.18 -6.96 25.95
N GLY A 111 14.40 -8.16 26.50
CA GLY A 111 13.37 -8.92 27.21
C GLY A 111 12.47 -9.81 26.34
N LYS A 112 11.48 -10.45 26.99
CA LYS A 112 10.47 -11.27 26.30
C LYS A 112 9.47 -10.35 25.59
N MET A 113 9.49 -10.35 24.29
CA MET A 113 8.50 -9.63 23.48
C MET A 113 7.18 -10.37 23.45
N SER A 114 6.05 -9.64 23.51
CA SER A 114 4.73 -10.22 23.31
C SER A 114 4.58 -10.76 21.87
N SER A 115 3.75 -11.77 21.69
CA SER A 115 3.54 -12.42 20.38
C SER A 115 3.11 -11.47 19.27
N SER A 116 2.41 -10.37 19.59
CA SER A 116 1.97 -9.39 18.59
C SER A 116 3.11 -8.50 18.07
N HIS A 117 4.14 -8.21 18.88
CA HIS A 117 5.32 -7.46 18.45
C HIS A 117 6.29 -8.31 17.62
N ASN A 118 6.27 -9.64 17.78
CA ASN A 118 7.05 -10.56 16.96
C ASN A 118 6.63 -10.59 15.48
N SER A 119 5.37 -10.22 15.17
CA SER A 119 4.84 -10.32 13.80
C SER A 119 5.49 -9.34 12.81
N TYR A 120 6.14 -8.28 13.30
CA TYR A 120 6.75 -7.26 12.42
C TYR A 120 8.28 -7.24 12.46
N MET A 121 8.87 -7.85 13.46
CA MET A 121 10.31 -7.80 13.72
C MET A 121 11.12 -8.46 12.59
N GLY A 122 10.61 -9.55 12.03
CA GLY A 122 11.31 -10.30 10.98
C GLY A 122 11.46 -9.50 9.69
N GLY A 123 10.38 -8.89 9.20
CA GLY A 123 10.39 -8.06 8.00
C GLY A 123 11.32 -6.87 8.13
N ASN A 124 11.20 -6.12 9.22
CA ASN A 124 12.06 -4.98 9.49
C ASN A 124 13.55 -5.36 9.58
N ALA A 125 13.85 -6.52 10.21
CA ALA A 125 15.22 -7.02 10.26
C ALA A 125 15.74 -7.48 8.89
N PHE A 126 14.88 -8.03 8.03
CA PHE A 126 15.22 -8.40 6.66
C PHE A 126 15.55 -7.16 5.82
N GLU A 127 14.70 -6.13 5.86
CA GLU A 127 14.95 -4.85 5.19
C GLU A 127 16.24 -4.20 5.70
N ALA A 128 16.43 -4.14 7.02
CA ALA A 128 17.66 -3.61 7.61
C ALA A 128 18.91 -4.40 7.20
N LEU A 129 18.81 -5.73 7.04
CA LEU A 129 19.89 -6.57 6.53
C LEU A 129 20.25 -6.22 5.08
N VAL A 130 19.24 -5.97 4.23
CA VAL A 130 19.46 -5.49 2.85
C VAL A 130 20.14 -4.12 2.86
N GLY A 131 19.70 -3.20 3.73
CA GLY A 131 20.33 -1.88 3.92
C GLY A 131 21.80 -1.99 4.36
N ALA A 132 22.09 -2.89 5.29
CA ALA A 132 23.46 -3.17 5.73
C ALA A 132 24.33 -3.75 4.60
N LEU A 133 23.78 -4.72 3.86
CA LEU A 133 24.47 -5.33 2.71
C LEU A 133 24.75 -4.29 1.62
N TYR A 134 23.81 -3.38 1.38
CA TYR A 134 23.99 -2.27 0.44
C TYR A 134 25.15 -1.34 0.83
N LEU A 135 25.19 -0.92 2.09
CA LEU A 135 26.27 -0.04 2.58
C LEU A 135 27.64 -0.72 2.57
N ASP A 136 27.68 -2.01 2.85
CA ASP A 136 28.92 -2.81 2.91
C ASP A 136 29.42 -3.26 1.55
N ARG A 137 28.54 -3.67 0.65
CA ARG A 137 28.87 -4.39 -0.60
C ARG A 137 28.25 -3.81 -1.86
N GLY A 138 27.42 -2.78 -1.73
CA GLY A 138 26.79 -2.09 -2.84
C GLY A 138 25.59 -2.81 -3.46
N TYR A 139 24.99 -2.18 -4.47
CA TYR A 139 23.75 -2.61 -5.11
C TYR A 139 23.82 -4.00 -5.74
N GLU A 140 24.91 -4.30 -6.44
CA GLU A 140 25.09 -5.59 -7.12
C GLU A 140 25.13 -6.79 -6.17
N ALA A 141 25.66 -6.60 -4.97
CA ALA A 141 25.64 -7.64 -3.95
C ALA A 141 24.21 -7.90 -3.46
N CYS A 142 23.43 -6.85 -3.24
CA CYS A 142 22.01 -6.98 -2.89
C CYS A 142 21.22 -7.64 -4.01
N ARG A 143 21.45 -7.27 -5.27
CA ARG A 143 20.78 -7.88 -6.43
C ARG A 143 21.09 -9.38 -6.51
N LYS A 144 22.37 -9.77 -6.39
CA LYS A 144 22.78 -11.18 -6.38
C LYS A 144 22.15 -11.96 -5.22
N PHE A 145 22.07 -11.36 -4.03
CA PHE A 145 21.40 -11.96 -2.88
C PHE A 145 19.92 -12.22 -3.18
N MET A 146 19.20 -11.23 -3.69
CA MET A 146 17.79 -11.37 -4.03
C MET A 146 17.55 -12.39 -5.14
N GLU A 147 18.31 -12.35 -6.23
CA GLU A 147 18.16 -13.28 -7.35
C GLU A 147 18.44 -14.73 -6.95
N LYS A 148 19.58 -14.98 -6.31
CA LYS A 148 20.03 -16.35 -6.05
C LYS A 148 19.37 -16.97 -4.83
N ARG A 149 19.34 -16.25 -3.69
CA ARG A 149 18.89 -16.83 -2.42
C ARG A 149 17.38 -16.68 -2.22
N ILE A 150 16.81 -15.55 -2.63
CA ILE A 150 15.40 -15.28 -2.39
C ILE A 150 14.54 -15.81 -3.53
N LEU A 151 14.74 -15.33 -4.74
CA LEU A 151 13.88 -15.69 -5.89
C LEU A 151 14.28 -17.00 -6.55
N GLY A 152 15.53 -17.42 -6.41
CA GLY A 152 16.00 -18.71 -6.93
C GLY A 152 15.63 -19.91 -6.04
N GLU A 153 15.71 -19.76 -4.70
CA GLU A 153 15.57 -20.86 -3.76
C GLU A 153 14.28 -20.80 -2.93
N LEU A 154 13.85 -19.62 -2.46
CA LEU A 154 12.80 -19.46 -1.46
C LEU A 154 11.46 -18.99 -2.03
N ILE A 155 11.46 -18.19 -3.07
CA ILE A 155 10.27 -17.64 -3.69
C ILE A 155 10.20 -18.04 -5.17
N ASN A 156 9.15 -18.76 -5.54
CA ASN A 156 8.82 -18.94 -6.95
C ASN A 156 8.06 -17.70 -7.44
N ILE A 157 8.70 -16.86 -8.24
CA ILE A 157 8.17 -15.59 -8.73
C ILE A 157 6.86 -15.77 -9.52
N ASP A 158 6.76 -16.85 -10.33
CA ASP A 158 5.56 -17.13 -11.11
C ASP A 158 4.39 -17.52 -10.21
N LYS A 159 4.63 -18.37 -9.20
CA LYS A 159 3.61 -18.73 -8.21
C LYS A 159 3.11 -17.49 -7.46
N VAL A 160 4.01 -16.59 -7.07
CA VAL A 160 3.63 -15.35 -6.38
C VAL A 160 2.89 -14.40 -7.30
N ALA A 161 3.35 -14.21 -8.53
CA ALA A 161 2.71 -13.35 -9.52
C ALA A 161 1.26 -13.79 -9.82
N TYR A 162 1.06 -15.08 -10.00
CA TYR A 162 -0.24 -15.67 -10.36
C TYR A 162 -1.06 -16.15 -9.14
N LYS A 163 -0.44 -16.17 -7.94
CA LYS A 163 -1.15 -16.54 -6.71
C LYS A 163 -2.09 -15.40 -6.30
N GLU A 164 -3.34 -15.77 -6.13
CA GLU A 164 -4.45 -14.92 -5.70
C GLU A 164 -4.69 -13.66 -6.55
N VAL A 165 -5.54 -13.86 -7.46
CA VAL A 165 -6.39 -12.83 -7.94
C VAL A 165 -7.26 -12.37 -6.76
N ASN A 166 -7.05 -11.14 -6.27
CA ASN A 166 -8.02 -10.50 -5.40
C ASN A 166 -9.30 -10.29 -6.22
N PHE A 167 -10.20 -11.28 -6.15
CA PHE A 167 -11.41 -11.29 -6.96
C PHE A 167 -12.32 -10.09 -6.64
N LYS A 168 -12.32 -9.64 -5.37
CA LYS A 168 -13.04 -8.43 -4.98
C LYS A 168 -12.49 -7.19 -5.69
N SER A 169 -11.17 -7.01 -5.71
CA SER A 169 -10.53 -5.89 -6.44
C SER A 169 -10.76 -5.99 -7.94
N LYS A 170 -10.63 -7.17 -8.53
CA LYS A 170 -10.93 -7.37 -9.96
C LYS A 170 -12.39 -7.07 -10.32
N LEU A 171 -13.33 -7.45 -9.46
CA LEU A 171 -14.73 -7.13 -9.68
C LEU A 171 -14.98 -5.63 -9.54
N LEU A 172 -14.32 -4.98 -8.58
CA LEU A 172 -14.38 -3.54 -8.39
C LEU A 172 -13.80 -2.79 -9.59
N GLU A 173 -12.61 -3.17 -10.06
CA GLU A 173 -12.00 -2.58 -11.27
C GLU A 173 -12.90 -2.76 -12.50
N TRP A 174 -13.50 -3.95 -12.67
CA TRP A 174 -14.44 -4.20 -13.75
C TRP A 174 -15.69 -3.33 -13.65
N SER A 175 -16.26 -3.19 -12.44
CA SER A 175 -17.44 -2.38 -12.21
C SER A 175 -17.17 -0.88 -12.45
N GLN A 176 -16.02 -0.37 -11.97
CA GLN A 176 -15.60 1.01 -12.21
C GLN A 176 -15.38 1.29 -13.71
N LYS A 177 -14.67 0.39 -14.42
CA LYS A 177 -14.42 0.52 -15.84
C LYS A 177 -15.71 0.55 -16.66
N ASN A 178 -16.72 -0.21 -16.25
CA ASN A 178 -18.02 -0.27 -16.90
C ASN A 178 -19.04 0.71 -16.30
N ARG A 179 -18.66 1.53 -15.31
CA ARG A 179 -19.55 2.46 -14.58
C ARG A 179 -20.79 1.77 -14.03
N ILE A 180 -20.59 0.60 -13.39
CA ILE A 180 -21.63 -0.22 -12.76
C ILE A 180 -21.52 -0.04 -11.25
N ARG A 181 -22.64 0.18 -10.58
CA ARG A 181 -22.71 0.21 -9.11
C ARG A 181 -22.53 -1.20 -8.57
N LEU A 182 -21.51 -1.37 -7.71
CA LEU A 182 -21.17 -2.62 -7.04
C LEU A 182 -21.40 -2.49 -5.55
N ASP A 183 -22.14 -3.43 -4.96
CA ASP A 183 -22.28 -3.56 -3.53
C ASP A 183 -22.10 -5.01 -3.07
N PHE A 184 -21.80 -5.20 -1.78
CA PHE A 184 -21.67 -6.50 -1.11
C PHE A 184 -22.66 -6.56 0.04
N LYS A 185 -23.80 -7.20 -0.19
CA LYS A 185 -24.86 -7.33 0.82
C LYS A 185 -24.58 -8.54 1.70
N MET A 186 -24.58 -8.35 3.02
CA MET A 186 -24.49 -9.43 3.97
C MET A 186 -25.87 -10.12 4.09
N LEU A 187 -25.89 -11.42 3.85
CA LEU A 187 -27.12 -12.24 3.95
C LEU A 187 -27.31 -12.81 5.35
N SER A 188 -26.24 -13.33 5.94
CA SER A 188 -26.28 -13.92 7.27
C SER A 188 -24.91 -13.93 7.95
N GLU A 189 -24.97 -13.84 9.28
CA GLU A 189 -23.85 -14.12 10.18
C GLU A 189 -24.32 -15.21 11.14
N SER A 190 -23.64 -16.34 11.16
CA SER A 190 -23.98 -17.51 11.97
C SER A 190 -22.73 -18.11 12.58
N LYS A 191 -22.90 -19.04 13.51
CA LYS A 191 -21.79 -19.88 14.01
C LYS A 191 -22.00 -21.30 13.51
N ASP A 192 -20.92 -21.96 13.10
CA ASP A 192 -20.98 -23.37 12.74
C ASP A 192 -21.16 -24.28 13.99
N ARG A 193 -21.25 -25.58 13.76
CA ARG A 193 -21.41 -26.56 14.84
C ARG A 193 -20.22 -26.60 15.83
N GLN A 194 -19.09 -26.00 15.45
CA GLN A 194 -17.86 -25.91 16.24
C GLN A 194 -17.69 -24.54 16.89
N GLY A 195 -18.67 -23.62 16.73
CA GLY A 195 -18.65 -22.27 17.30
C GLY A 195 -17.88 -21.25 16.49
N SER A 196 -17.35 -21.62 15.31
CA SER A 196 -16.63 -20.70 14.43
C SER A 196 -17.60 -19.78 13.70
N PRO A 197 -17.29 -18.48 13.55
CA PRO A 197 -18.15 -17.54 12.84
C PRO A 197 -18.21 -17.88 11.35
N GLN A 198 -19.40 -17.87 10.77
CA GLN A 198 -19.64 -18.07 9.34
C GLN A 198 -20.41 -16.88 8.78
N PHE A 199 -19.89 -16.29 7.71
CA PHE A 199 -20.45 -15.13 7.02
C PHE A 199 -20.92 -15.54 5.62
N ARG A 200 -22.08 -15.01 5.20
CA ARG A 200 -22.56 -15.14 3.82
C ARG A 200 -22.78 -13.74 3.23
N PHE A 201 -22.21 -13.52 2.05
CA PHE A 201 -22.35 -12.29 1.28
C PHE A 201 -22.84 -12.61 -0.12
N VAL A 202 -23.64 -11.70 -0.70
CA VAL A 202 -24.01 -11.71 -2.10
C VAL A 202 -23.48 -10.43 -2.76
N VAL A 203 -23.04 -10.55 -4.00
CA VAL A 203 -22.66 -9.43 -4.84
C VAL A 203 -23.90 -8.82 -5.47
N MET A 204 -24.04 -7.51 -5.42
CA MET A 204 -25.09 -6.77 -6.12
C MET A 204 -24.45 -5.91 -7.21
N LEU A 205 -24.94 -6.02 -8.44
CA LEU A 205 -24.51 -5.23 -9.60
C LEU A 205 -25.71 -4.47 -10.16
N GLU A 206 -25.76 -3.14 -10.00
CA GLU A 206 -26.92 -2.31 -10.34
C GLU A 206 -28.23 -2.83 -9.71
N GLY A 207 -28.16 -3.40 -8.51
CA GLY A 207 -29.31 -4.02 -7.85
C GLY A 207 -29.65 -5.44 -8.31
N VAL A 208 -28.99 -5.96 -9.34
CA VAL A 208 -29.12 -7.35 -9.82
C VAL A 208 -28.26 -8.27 -8.95
N GLU A 209 -28.84 -9.34 -8.47
CA GLU A 209 -28.12 -10.32 -7.63
C GLU A 209 -27.11 -11.14 -8.45
N GLY A 210 -25.85 -11.08 -8.02
CA GLY A 210 -24.76 -11.87 -8.55
C GLY A 210 -24.72 -13.26 -7.91
N CYS A 211 -23.57 -13.65 -7.40
CA CYS A 211 -23.39 -14.92 -6.70
C CYS A 211 -23.13 -14.71 -5.21
N GLU A 212 -23.57 -15.70 -4.43
CA GLU A 212 -23.27 -15.75 -3.00
C GLU A 212 -21.90 -16.36 -2.73
N GLY A 213 -21.30 -15.96 -1.61
CA GLY A 213 -20.09 -16.56 -1.06
C GLY A 213 -20.20 -16.72 0.44
N SER A 214 -19.73 -17.86 0.94
CA SER A 214 -19.67 -18.14 2.37
C SER A 214 -18.21 -18.36 2.80
N GLY A 215 -17.86 -17.92 4.03
CA GLY A 215 -16.51 -18.07 4.57
C GLY A 215 -16.48 -17.79 6.07
N PHE A 216 -15.36 -18.10 6.71
CA PHE A 216 -15.16 -17.89 8.16
C PHE A 216 -14.80 -16.43 8.52
N SER A 217 -14.63 -15.56 7.52
CA SER A 217 -14.47 -14.12 7.69
C SER A 217 -15.25 -13.35 6.63
N LYS A 218 -15.61 -12.08 6.95
CA LYS A 218 -16.27 -11.18 6.00
C LYS A 218 -15.44 -10.98 4.72
N LYS A 219 -14.12 -10.91 4.86
CA LYS A 219 -13.19 -10.78 3.72
C LYS A 219 -13.21 -12.00 2.82
N GLU A 220 -13.17 -13.19 3.38
CA GLU A 220 -13.17 -14.45 2.65
C GLU A 220 -14.49 -14.67 1.89
N SER A 221 -15.63 -14.47 2.56
CA SER A 221 -16.95 -14.63 1.93
C SER A 221 -17.16 -13.64 0.78
N GLN A 222 -16.71 -12.38 0.91
CA GLN A 222 -16.73 -11.41 -0.18
C GLN A 222 -15.83 -11.81 -1.35
N GLN A 223 -14.65 -12.38 -1.09
CA GLN A 223 -13.75 -12.88 -2.13
C GLN A 223 -14.37 -14.03 -2.92
N ILE A 224 -15.03 -14.95 -2.23
CA ILE A 224 -15.71 -16.10 -2.86
C ILE A 224 -16.89 -15.62 -3.70
N ALA A 225 -17.74 -14.73 -3.15
CA ALA A 225 -18.85 -14.13 -3.88
C ALA A 225 -18.37 -13.39 -5.15
N ALA A 226 -17.33 -12.58 -5.04
CA ALA A 226 -16.74 -11.88 -6.17
C ALA A 226 -16.17 -12.83 -7.23
N LYS A 227 -15.49 -13.91 -6.80
CA LYS A 227 -14.97 -14.95 -7.72
C LYS A 227 -16.08 -15.58 -8.55
N LEU A 228 -17.13 -16.02 -7.87
CA LEU A 228 -18.26 -16.70 -8.54
C LEU A 228 -19.03 -15.73 -9.46
N THR A 229 -19.21 -14.48 -9.02
CA THR A 229 -19.85 -13.44 -9.85
C THR A 229 -19.03 -13.11 -11.09
N LEU A 230 -17.71 -13.00 -11.01
CA LEU A 230 -16.83 -12.82 -12.16
C LEU A 230 -16.90 -14.01 -13.13
N GLN A 231 -17.04 -15.24 -12.62
CA GLN A 231 -17.23 -16.42 -13.45
C GLN A 231 -18.59 -16.40 -14.15
N LYS A 232 -19.66 -16.00 -13.43
CA LYS A 232 -21.00 -15.85 -13.98
C LYS A 232 -21.04 -14.79 -15.08
N LEU A 233 -20.44 -13.61 -14.86
CA LEU A 233 -20.33 -12.55 -15.88
C LEU A 233 -19.63 -12.99 -17.19
N ARG A 234 -18.73 -13.98 -17.09
CA ARG A 234 -18.01 -14.51 -18.27
C ARG A 234 -18.78 -15.59 -19.01
N LYS A 235 -19.60 -16.37 -18.31
CA LYS A 235 -20.24 -17.57 -18.85
C LYS A 235 -21.71 -17.36 -19.21
N ASP A 236 -22.36 -16.43 -18.56
CA ASP A 236 -23.79 -16.18 -18.65
C ASP A 236 -24.02 -14.80 -19.29
N SER A 237 -24.29 -14.80 -20.61
CA SER A 237 -24.59 -13.59 -21.36
C SER A 237 -25.90 -12.93 -20.91
N MET A 238 -26.92 -13.74 -20.54
CA MET A 238 -28.20 -13.18 -20.07
C MET A 238 -28.04 -12.42 -18.75
N PHE A 239 -27.19 -12.93 -17.85
CA PHE A 239 -26.85 -12.22 -16.61
C PHE A 239 -26.12 -10.91 -16.92
N LEU A 240 -25.15 -10.94 -17.82
CA LEU A 240 -24.43 -9.75 -18.23
C LEU A 240 -25.38 -8.69 -18.83
N ASP A 241 -26.28 -9.11 -19.73
CA ASP A 241 -27.27 -8.25 -20.35
C ASP A 241 -28.24 -7.65 -19.32
N SER A 242 -28.67 -8.43 -18.32
CA SER A 242 -29.53 -7.93 -17.22
C SER A 242 -28.87 -6.84 -16.40
N VAL A 243 -27.57 -6.96 -16.12
CA VAL A 243 -26.79 -5.94 -15.40
C VAL A 243 -26.67 -4.65 -16.22
N PHE A 244 -26.41 -4.78 -17.54
CA PHE A 244 -26.33 -3.60 -18.41
C PHE A 244 -27.71 -2.96 -18.67
N ALA A 245 -28.78 -3.73 -18.72
CA ALA A 245 -30.15 -3.22 -18.81
C ALA A 245 -30.52 -2.41 -17.53
N ALA A 246 -30.21 -2.95 -16.35
CA ALA A 246 -30.40 -2.25 -15.09
C ALA A 246 -29.60 -0.94 -15.01
N LYS A 247 -28.34 -0.94 -15.50
CA LYS A 247 -27.53 0.27 -15.64
C LYS A 247 -28.19 1.30 -16.54
N THR A 248 -28.65 0.88 -17.73
CA THR A 248 -29.29 1.76 -18.70
C THR A 248 -30.57 2.39 -18.12
N SER A 249 -31.37 1.59 -17.39
CA SER A 249 -32.57 2.11 -16.70
C SER A 249 -32.23 3.17 -15.67
N ARG A 250 -31.17 2.96 -14.87
CA ARG A 250 -30.69 3.95 -13.89
C ARG A 250 -30.24 5.24 -14.57
N THR A 251 -29.41 5.15 -15.61
CA THR A 251 -28.88 6.34 -16.30
C THR A 251 -29.98 7.13 -17.01
N LYS A 252 -31.01 6.48 -17.56
CA LYS A 252 -32.18 7.17 -18.08
C LYS A 252 -32.93 7.94 -16.99
N MET A 253 -33.10 7.37 -15.80
CA MET A 253 -33.75 8.05 -14.68
C MET A 253 -32.93 9.24 -14.15
N GLU A 254 -31.59 9.17 -14.24
CA GLU A 254 -30.70 10.27 -13.86
C GLU A 254 -30.69 11.41 -14.91
N GLU A 255 -30.98 11.11 -16.18
CA GLU A 255 -31.08 12.09 -17.27
C GLU A 255 -32.47 12.74 -17.41
N GLU A 256 -33.52 12.15 -16.84
CA GLU A 256 -34.83 12.78 -16.77
C GLU A 256 -34.82 13.96 -15.77
N PRO A 257 -35.08 15.21 -16.22
CA PRO A 257 -35.16 16.32 -15.31
C PRO A 257 -36.29 16.05 -14.29
N ALA A 258 -36.06 16.37 -13.00
CA ALA A 258 -37.08 16.27 -12.01
C ALA A 258 -38.31 17.05 -12.48
N ALA A 259 -39.46 16.39 -12.64
CA ALA A 259 -40.66 16.95 -13.24
C ALA A 259 -41.29 18.13 -12.45
N LEU A 260 -40.74 18.43 -11.27
CA LEU A 260 -41.18 19.52 -10.42
C LEU A 260 -39.94 20.28 -9.91
N VAL A 261 -39.68 21.44 -10.52
CA VAL A 261 -38.81 22.43 -9.88
C VAL A 261 -39.59 22.96 -8.66
N PRO A 262 -39.02 22.95 -7.44
CA PRO A 262 -39.68 23.52 -6.29
C PRO A 262 -40.00 24.99 -6.57
N ASP A 263 -41.26 25.39 -6.33
CA ASP A 263 -41.70 26.77 -6.48
C ASP A 263 -40.96 27.63 -5.44
N THR A 264 -40.02 28.44 -5.92
CA THR A 264 -39.22 29.34 -5.08
C THR A 264 -39.98 30.65 -4.74
N GLU A 265 -41.21 30.83 -5.25
CA GLU A 265 -42.02 32.03 -4.96
C GLU A 265 -42.90 31.89 -3.72
N GLN A 266 -43.02 30.72 -3.12
CA GLN A 266 -43.67 30.61 -1.81
C GLN A 266 -42.66 30.86 -0.69
N PRO A 267 -42.82 31.92 0.11
CA PRO A 267 -41.99 32.11 1.30
C PRO A 267 -42.28 30.96 2.26
N GLN A 268 -41.34 30.04 2.36
CA GLN A 268 -41.37 29.06 3.45
C GLN A 268 -40.96 29.79 4.70
N ASP A 269 -41.96 30.08 5.56
CA ASP A 269 -41.72 30.52 6.93
C ASP A 269 -40.96 29.41 7.67
N PHE A 270 -39.64 29.46 7.62
CA PHE A 270 -38.83 28.73 8.56
C PHE A 270 -38.95 29.39 9.93
N ILE A 271 -39.94 28.95 10.72
CA ILE A 271 -40.01 29.28 12.14
C ILE A 271 -38.83 28.55 12.81
N ILE A 272 -37.73 29.28 12.94
CA ILE A 272 -36.67 28.87 13.85
C ILE A 272 -37.18 29.22 15.26
N THR A 273 -37.76 28.25 15.95
CA THR A 273 -38.01 28.38 17.38
C THR A 273 -36.68 28.35 18.11
N HIS A 274 -36.11 29.52 18.37
CA HIS A 274 -35.07 29.67 19.38
C HIS A 274 -35.71 29.44 20.76
N THR A 275 -35.39 28.34 21.39
CA THR A 275 -35.53 28.20 22.82
C THR A 275 -34.40 29.00 23.48
N ASP A 276 -34.80 30.04 24.19
CA ASP A 276 -33.96 30.91 25.00
C ASP A 276 -33.11 30.10 25.99
N THR A 277 -31.81 30.35 26.03
CA THR A 277 -31.06 30.57 27.28
C THR A 277 -29.82 31.40 26.99
N ALA A 278 -29.93 32.64 27.44
CA ALA A 278 -28.97 33.53 28.12
C ALA A 278 -27.52 33.66 27.63
N GLU A 279 -27.24 34.93 27.26
CA GLU A 279 -26.03 35.73 27.55
C GLU A 279 -24.75 35.50 26.79
N GLY A 280 -24.34 36.49 26.01
CA GLY A 280 -22.98 36.74 25.54
C GLY A 280 -22.88 37.26 24.11
N ASP A 281 -22.89 38.57 23.97
CA ASP A 281 -22.79 39.37 22.75
C ASP A 281 -21.65 38.98 21.82
N GLU A 282 -21.93 38.81 20.54
CA GLU A 282 -21.41 39.58 19.38
C GLU A 282 -22.10 39.10 18.09
N PRO A 283 -22.50 39.97 17.16
CA PRO A 283 -23.19 39.55 15.96
C PRO A 283 -22.25 38.90 14.95
N LEU A 284 -22.52 37.63 14.63
CA LEU A 284 -21.93 36.92 13.51
C LEU A 284 -22.21 37.69 12.20
N GLN A 285 -21.15 38.22 11.58
CA GLN A 285 -21.21 38.75 10.22
C GLN A 285 -21.58 37.64 9.25
N VAL A 286 -22.73 37.78 8.62
CA VAL A 286 -23.15 36.95 7.49
C VAL A 286 -22.24 37.30 6.31
N PHE A 287 -21.34 36.39 5.95
CA PHE A 287 -20.59 36.48 4.72
C PHE A 287 -21.53 36.13 3.56
N THR A 288 -21.93 37.12 2.77
CA THR A 288 -22.59 36.93 1.50
C THR A 288 -21.56 36.54 0.43
N ASP A 289 -21.95 35.66 -0.51
CA ASP A 289 -21.10 35.09 -1.57
C ASP A 289 -20.40 36.11 -2.52
N GLU A 290 -20.77 37.38 -2.43
CA GLU A 290 -20.14 38.45 -3.23
C GLU A 290 -18.73 38.83 -2.79
N HIS A 291 -18.27 38.44 -1.60
CA HIS A 291 -16.92 38.72 -1.14
C HIS A 291 -15.90 37.62 -1.43
N LEU A 292 -16.33 36.47 -1.94
CA LEU A 292 -15.43 35.35 -2.30
C LEU A 292 -14.93 35.38 -3.75
N SER A 293 -15.62 36.15 -4.63
CA SER A 293 -15.22 36.26 -6.04
C SER A 293 -14.18 37.35 -6.34
N ALA A 294 -13.95 38.28 -5.40
CA ALA A 294 -13.07 39.44 -5.64
C ALA A 294 -11.64 39.29 -5.08
N ARG A 295 -11.31 38.21 -4.37
CA ARG A 295 -9.97 38.02 -3.78
C ARG A 295 -9.13 36.89 -4.37
N HIS A 296 -9.61 36.21 -5.39
CA HIS A 296 -8.90 35.05 -5.96
C HIS A 296 -8.49 35.20 -7.42
N HIS A 297 -8.62 36.40 -8.02
CA HIS A 297 -8.26 36.55 -9.44
C HIS A 297 -7.07 37.47 -9.71
N ASP A 298 -6.52 38.18 -8.74
CA ASP A 298 -5.43 39.15 -9.02
C ASP A 298 -4.07 38.79 -8.44
N ASP A 299 -3.90 37.67 -7.72
CA ASP A 299 -2.62 37.33 -7.07
C ASP A 299 -1.93 36.03 -7.54
N LEU A 300 -2.47 35.36 -8.58
CA LEU A 300 -1.89 34.12 -9.12
C LEU A 300 -1.44 34.22 -10.59
N THR A 301 -1.52 35.40 -11.22
CA THR A 301 -1.14 35.56 -12.64
C THR A 301 0.03 36.45 -12.89
N ALA A 302 0.68 37.00 -11.86
CA ALA A 302 1.74 37.97 -12.06
C ALA A 302 3.17 37.42 -12.14
N ASP A 303 3.45 36.15 -11.81
CA ASP A 303 4.81 35.57 -11.86
C ASP A 303 4.84 34.07 -12.10
N MET A 304 4.09 33.56 -13.07
CA MET A 304 4.36 32.20 -13.60
C MET A 304 5.10 32.34 -14.92
N PRO A 305 6.36 31.86 -15.02
CA PRO A 305 7.03 31.81 -16.30
C PRO A 305 6.29 30.91 -17.26
N ASP A 306 6.28 31.29 -18.53
CA ASP A 306 5.68 30.58 -19.65
C ASP A 306 5.87 29.07 -19.52
N ASN A 307 4.75 28.34 -19.39
CA ASN A 307 4.70 26.89 -19.12
C ASN A 307 5.08 26.03 -20.35
N SER A 308 5.84 26.55 -21.28
CA SER A 308 6.42 25.74 -22.35
C SER A 308 7.49 24.81 -21.75
N ARG A 309 7.47 23.54 -22.15
CA ARG A 309 8.44 22.52 -21.74
C ARG A 309 9.90 22.99 -21.92
N GLU A 310 10.13 23.85 -22.92
CA GLU A 310 11.43 24.45 -23.24
C GLU A 310 11.85 25.52 -22.22
N ALA A 311 10.92 26.31 -21.69
CA ALA A 311 11.21 27.30 -20.65
C ALA A 311 11.58 26.64 -19.31
N ILE A 312 10.94 25.52 -18.97
CA ILE A 312 11.25 24.73 -17.76
C ILE A 312 12.64 24.09 -17.88
N ILE A 313 13.00 23.57 -19.06
CA ILE A 313 14.32 22.98 -19.31
C ILE A 313 15.40 24.07 -19.26
N ALA A 314 15.20 25.22 -19.89
CA ALA A 314 16.14 26.33 -19.88
C ALA A 314 16.37 26.90 -18.47
N ALA A 315 15.32 27.02 -17.65
CA ALA A 315 15.43 27.43 -16.25
C ALA A 315 16.20 26.42 -15.38
N ALA A 316 15.99 25.11 -15.59
CA ALA A 316 16.73 24.07 -14.91
C ALA A 316 18.22 24.05 -15.29
N GLU A 317 18.56 24.24 -16.56
CA GLU A 317 19.93 24.32 -17.04
C GLU A 317 20.63 25.57 -16.50
N GLN A 318 19.97 26.74 -16.47
CA GLN A 318 20.52 27.97 -15.93
C GLN A 318 20.82 27.88 -14.42
N SER A 319 19.94 27.18 -13.66
CA SER A 319 20.17 26.97 -12.24
C SER A 319 21.33 25.98 -11.97
N ALA A 320 21.53 24.96 -12.82
CA ALA A 320 22.63 24.05 -12.73
C ALA A 320 24.01 24.68 -13.06
N TYR A 321 24.05 25.63 -13.98
CA TYR A 321 25.29 26.37 -14.31
C TYR A 321 25.64 27.44 -13.28
N SER A 322 24.66 28.04 -12.61
CA SER A 322 24.93 29.07 -11.57
C SER A 322 25.44 28.50 -10.26
N SER A 323 25.17 27.19 -9.99
CA SER A 323 25.67 26.50 -8.78
C SER A 323 27.11 25.97 -8.91
N ASN A 324 27.70 25.92 -10.12
CA ASN A 324 29.07 25.45 -10.35
C ASN A 324 30.11 26.56 -10.46
N GLY A 325 29.74 27.83 -10.19
CA GLY A 325 30.62 29.01 -10.35
C GLY A 325 31.26 29.54 -9.06
N ASN A 326 31.06 28.89 -7.91
CA ASN A 326 31.66 29.29 -6.63
C ASN A 326 32.31 28.10 -5.94
N ASN A 327 33.46 27.70 -6.41
CA ASN A 327 34.51 27.01 -5.63
C ASN A 327 35.88 27.33 -6.26
#